data_4e924930e88e97c108df7c43bb1d875b
#
_entry.id   4e924930e88e97c108df7c43bb1d875b
#
_cell.length_a   1.000
_cell.length_b   1.000
_cell.length_c   1.000
_cell.angle_alpha   90.00
_cell.angle_beta   90.00
_cell.angle_gamma   90.00
#
_symmetry.space_group_name_H-M   'P 1'
#
loop_
_entity.id
_entity.type
_entity.pdbx_description
1 polymer ?
#
loop_
_entity_poly.entity_id
_entity_poly.type
_entity_poly.pdbx_seq_one_letter_code
_entity_poly.pdbx_strand_id
1 'polypeptide(L)'
;MKKTLQFITAIAIAAPVAILATSEPSSGAALLTAATISQALKAMPANAAVDQPLRTIDEGVANVGIFIVHRPQEPDQGCTIEHDTLVNDKTTSIFLVLDGAGTLVTGGKLANPAPLPSDDPDLKLVGGGSRGNGIQNGQSRRISKGDVVIIPAGVPHGFSAIEKSITYEVVRIDSGKTLPLK
;
A
#
# COMPACT_ATOMS: atom_id res chain seq x y z
N MET A 1 -22.22 22.95 56.02
CA MET A 1 -20.99 22.74 55.26
C MET A 1 -21.10 21.37 54.54
N LYS A 2 -21.42 21.37 53.25
CA LYS A 2 -21.52 20.17 52.44
C LYS A 2 -20.18 19.96 51.69
N LYS A 3 -19.47 18.86 52.00
CA LYS A 3 -18.22 18.47 51.28
C LYS A 3 -18.59 17.75 49.99
N THR A 4 -18.29 18.36 48.86
CA THR A 4 -18.44 17.77 47.55
C THR A 4 -17.22 16.87 47.28
N LEU A 5 -17.47 15.57 47.11
CA LEU A 5 -16.46 14.58 46.80
C LEU A 5 -16.30 14.56 45.26
N GLN A 6 -15.16 15.03 44.73
CA GLN A 6 -14.82 14.93 43.29
C GLN A 6 -14.22 13.56 43.03
N PHE A 7 -14.91 12.76 42.20
CA PHE A 7 -14.33 11.54 41.64
C PHE A 7 -13.46 11.91 40.43
N ILE A 8 -12.17 11.69 40.54
CA ILE A 8 -11.23 11.80 39.41
C ILE A 8 -11.24 10.44 38.71
N THR A 9 -11.88 10.40 37.55
CA THR A 9 -11.83 9.22 36.66
C THR A 9 -10.50 9.23 35.92
N ALA A 10 -9.61 8.32 36.30
CA ALA A 10 -8.35 8.11 35.57
C ALA A 10 -8.64 7.42 34.23
N ILE A 11 -8.44 8.13 33.13
CA ILE A 11 -8.45 7.56 31.78
C ILE A 11 -7.12 6.83 31.58
N ALA A 12 -7.15 5.52 31.54
CA ALA A 12 -6.00 4.72 31.17
C ALA A 12 -5.74 4.87 29.66
N ILE A 13 -4.71 5.63 29.29
CA ILE A 13 -4.21 5.70 27.92
C ILE A 13 -3.43 4.40 27.69
N ALA A 14 -4.02 3.49 26.89
CA ALA A 14 -3.30 2.33 26.40
C ALA A 14 -2.17 2.79 25.48
N ALA A 15 -0.93 2.57 25.91
CA ALA A 15 0.24 2.85 25.06
C ALA A 15 0.21 1.93 23.83
N PRO A 16 0.55 2.46 22.62
CA PRO A 16 0.67 1.62 21.44
C PRO A 16 1.80 0.61 21.68
N VAL A 17 1.51 -0.67 21.48
CA VAL A 17 2.53 -1.72 21.46
C VAL A 17 3.43 -1.45 20.26
N ALA A 18 4.58 -0.86 20.49
CA ALA A 18 5.63 -0.73 19.48
C ALA A 18 6.15 -2.14 19.19
N ILE A 19 5.77 -2.70 18.05
CA ILE A 19 6.43 -3.89 17.51
C ILE A 19 7.81 -3.43 17.09
N LEU A 20 8.83 -3.72 17.90
CA LEU A 20 10.22 -3.50 17.56
C LEU A 20 10.55 -4.40 16.35
N ALA A 21 10.69 -3.78 15.19
CA ALA A 21 11.20 -4.43 14.00
C ALA A 21 12.69 -4.74 14.22
N THR A 22 13.02 -5.97 14.56
CA THR A 22 14.40 -6.44 14.53
C THR A 22 14.75 -6.72 13.07
N SER A 23 15.61 -5.90 12.48
CA SER A 23 16.22 -6.16 11.17
C SER A 23 17.33 -7.20 11.36
N GLU A 24 16.97 -8.48 11.39
CA GLU A 24 17.94 -9.55 11.22
C GLU A 24 18.19 -9.72 9.71
N PRO A 25 19.47 -9.76 9.26
CA PRO A 25 19.78 -10.24 7.92
C PRO A 25 19.32 -11.70 7.87
N SER A 26 18.34 -12.01 7.02
CA SER A 26 17.72 -13.33 7.03
C SER A 26 18.68 -14.35 6.44
N SER A 27 19.32 -15.16 7.30
CA SER A 27 19.97 -16.41 6.88
C SER A 27 18.96 -17.51 6.52
N GLY A 28 17.67 -17.19 6.42
CA GLY A 28 16.58 -18.13 6.16
C GLY A 28 15.33 -17.46 5.59
N ALA A 29 14.31 -18.26 5.30
CA ALA A 29 13.04 -17.77 4.77
C ALA A 29 12.32 -16.85 5.77
N ALA A 30 11.80 -15.71 5.31
CA ALA A 30 10.93 -14.85 6.08
C ALA A 30 9.48 -15.38 6.02
N LEU A 31 8.88 -15.62 7.18
CA LEU A 31 7.50 -16.09 7.28
C LEU A 31 6.56 -14.95 7.71
N LEU A 32 5.52 -14.69 6.92
CA LEU A 32 4.31 -13.98 7.35
C LEU A 32 3.22 -15.01 7.62
N THR A 33 2.75 -15.07 8.87
CA THR A 33 1.69 -16.01 9.24
C THR A 33 0.32 -15.51 8.77
N ALA A 34 -0.60 -16.45 8.51
CA ALA A 34 -2.00 -16.11 8.23
C ALA A 34 -2.63 -15.26 9.34
N ALA A 35 -2.21 -15.45 10.59
CA ALA A 35 -2.66 -14.64 11.74
C ALA A 35 -2.22 -13.18 11.59
N THR A 36 -0.96 -12.92 11.21
CA THR A 36 -0.43 -11.56 10.97
C THR A 36 -1.19 -10.86 9.86
N ILE A 37 -1.40 -11.53 8.72
CA ILE A 37 -2.16 -11.00 7.58
C ILE A 37 -3.62 -10.70 7.98
N SER A 38 -4.28 -11.65 8.68
CA SER A 38 -5.65 -11.49 9.15
C SER A 38 -5.79 -10.33 10.15
N GLN A 39 -4.81 -10.13 11.02
CA GLN A 39 -4.81 -9.00 11.95
C GLN A 39 -4.67 -7.67 11.21
N ALA A 40 -3.77 -7.58 10.24
CA ALA A 40 -3.61 -6.39 9.40
C ALA A 40 -4.92 -6.06 8.67
N LEU A 41 -5.55 -7.04 8.02
CA LEU A 41 -6.83 -6.87 7.32
C LEU A 41 -7.95 -6.38 8.25
N LYS A 42 -8.04 -6.90 9.47
CA LYS A 42 -9.06 -6.49 10.46
C LYS A 42 -8.84 -5.07 11.00
N ALA A 43 -7.59 -4.61 11.02
CA ALA A 43 -7.24 -3.27 11.51
C ALA A 43 -7.45 -2.17 10.46
N MET A 44 -7.69 -2.52 9.19
CA MET A 44 -7.87 -1.55 8.12
C MET A 44 -9.22 -0.83 8.23
N PRO A 45 -9.23 0.51 8.12
CA PRO A 45 -10.47 1.27 8.04
C PRO A 45 -11.16 0.97 6.70
N ALA A 46 -12.47 0.70 6.75
CA ALA A 46 -13.24 0.35 5.56
C ALA A 46 -13.42 1.52 4.56
N ASN A 47 -13.25 2.76 5.03
CA ASN A 47 -13.56 4.00 4.30
C ASN A 47 -12.34 4.89 4.06
N ALA A 48 -11.14 4.35 4.19
CA ALA A 48 -9.90 5.09 3.90
C ALA A 48 -8.93 4.24 3.08
N ALA A 49 -8.20 4.89 2.17
CA ALA A 49 -7.11 4.26 1.45
C ALA A 49 -5.95 3.95 2.41
N VAL A 50 -5.44 2.74 2.35
CA VAL A 50 -4.33 2.28 3.19
C VAL A 50 -3.33 1.52 2.34
N ASP A 51 -2.06 1.75 2.57
CA ASP A 51 -0.94 0.95 2.08
C ASP A 51 -0.06 0.60 3.29
N GLN A 52 -0.21 -0.62 3.80
CA GLN A 52 0.41 -1.06 5.05
C GLN A 52 1.55 -2.04 4.78
N PRO A 53 2.81 -1.68 5.07
CA PRO A 53 3.93 -2.62 5.01
C PRO A 53 3.82 -3.65 6.13
N LEU A 54 3.92 -4.93 5.78
CA LEU A 54 3.93 -6.05 6.72
C LEU A 54 5.34 -6.55 7.01
N ARG A 55 6.12 -6.76 5.95
CA ARG A 55 7.49 -7.25 6.02
C ARG A 55 8.30 -6.73 4.84
N THR A 56 9.56 -6.37 5.08
CA THR A 56 10.54 -6.06 4.03
C THR A 56 11.88 -6.66 4.41
N ILE A 57 12.47 -7.42 3.50
CA ILE A 57 13.77 -8.08 3.68
C ILE A 57 14.74 -7.65 2.59
N ASP A 58 16.05 -7.73 2.88
CA ASP A 58 17.11 -7.53 1.90
C ASP A 58 17.51 -8.88 1.30
N GLU A 59 17.32 -9.04 -0.02
CA GLU A 59 17.70 -10.22 -0.79
C GLU A 59 19.09 -10.06 -1.46
N GLY A 60 19.85 -9.07 -1.06
CA GLY A 60 21.15 -8.74 -1.64
C GLY A 60 21.05 -7.88 -2.90
N VAL A 61 20.32 -8.31 -3.91
CA VAL A 61 20.13 -7.55 -5.18
C VAL A 61 18.93 -6.61 -5.16
N ALA A 62 17.98 -6.84 -4.28
CA ALA A 62 16.77 -6.03 -4.12
C ALA A 62 16.24 -6.12 -2.69
N ASN A 63 15.44 -5.15 -2.28
CA ASN A 63 14.56 -5.30 -1.13
C ASN A 63 13.25 -5.93 -1.60
N VAL A 64 12.76 -6.95 -0.88
CA VAL A 64 11.46 -7.57 -1.15
C VAL A 64 10.52 -7.25 -0.01
N GLY A 65 9.45 -6.53 -0.33
CA GLY A 65 8.45 -6.07 0.62
C GLY A 65 7.09 -6.72 0.38
N ILE A 66 6.38 -7.06 1.46
CA ILE A 66 4.99 -7.52 1.43
C ILE A 66 4.13 -6.48 2.12
N PHE A 67 3.08 -6.05 1.43
CA PHE A 67 2.15 -5.00 1.86
C PHE A 67 0.72 -5.49 1.70
N ILE A 68 -0.18 -4.94 2.50
CA ILE A 68 -1.62 -5.00 2.24
C ILE A 68 -2.10 -3.60 1.86
N VAL A 69 -2.83 -3.53 0.75
CA VAL A 69 -3.39 -2.29 0.24
C VAL A 69 -4.91 -2.40 0.22
N HIS A 70 -5.57 -1.38 0.74
CA HIS A 70 -7.01 -1.22 0.68
C HIS A 70 -7.35 0.10 -0.01
N ARG A 71 -8.28 0.05 -0.96
CA ARG A 71 -8.83 1.21 -1.66
C ARG A 71 -10.34 1.15 -1.59
N PRO A 72 -11.01 2.04 -0.85
CA PRO A 72 -12.45 2.18 -0.90
C PRO A 72 -12.90 2.85 -2.20
N GLN A 73 -14.18 2.73 -2.53
CA GLN A 73 -14.80 3.59 -3.54
C GLN A 73 -14.89 5.02 -2.97
N GLU A 74 -14.41 5.99 -3.69
CA GLU A 74 -14.55 7.39 -3.31
C GLU A 74 -15.92 7.92 -3.80
N PRO A 75 -16.76 8.49 -2.90
CA PRO A 75 -18.16 8.79 -3.21
C PRO A 75 -18.37 9.89 -4.26
N ASP A 76 -17.46 10.87 -4.40
CA ASP A 76 -17.72 12.11 -5.15
C ASP A 76 -16.67 12.44 -6.23
N GLN A 77 -15.62 11.70 -6.28
CA GLN A 77 -14.69 11.77 -7.39
C GLN A 77 -14.88 10.45 -8.10
N GLY A 78 -15.63 10.45 -9.19
CA GLY A 78 -15.58 9.31 -10.08
C GLY A 78 -14.11 8.94 -10.13
N CYS A 79 -13.74 7.67 -9.85
CA CYS A 79 -12.35 7.24 -9.70
C CYS A 79 -11.57 7.81 -10.87
N THR A 80 -11.19 9.07 -10.71
CA THR A 80 -10.49 9.79 -11.74
C THR A 80 -9.09 9.27 -11.63
N ILE A 81 -8.62 8.66 -12.70
CA ILE A 81 -7.22 8.34 -12.97
C ILE A 81 -6.28 9.48 -12.53
N GLU A 82 -6.84 10.63 -12.17
CA GLU A 82 -6.14 11.88 -11.93
C GLU A 82 -5.34 11.95 -10.62
N HIS A 83 -5.65 11.13 -9.62
CA HIS A 83 -5.02 11.31 -8.31
C HIS A 83 -4.15 10.15 -7.82
N ASP A 84 -4.24 8.97 -8.43
CA ASP A 84 -3.56 7.78 -7.90
C ASP A 84 -2.79 7.00 -8.99
N THR A 85 -2.37 7.70 -10.05
CA THR A 85 -1.54 7.10 -11.09
C THR A 85 -0.06 7.33 -10.81
N LEU A 86 0.69 6.26 -10.86
CA LEU A 86 2.13 6.30 -10.57
C LEU A 86 2.94 5.41 -11.51
N VAL A 87 4.22 5.69 -11.54
CA VAL A 87 5.27 4.85 -12.12
C VAL A 87 6.30 4.60 -11.03
N ASN A 88 6.60 3.36 -10.76
CA ASN A 88 7.69 2.96 -9.87
C ASN A 88 8.93 2.66 -10.71
N ASP A 89 9.96 3.48 -10.63
CA ASP A 89 11.11 3.41 -11.54
C ASP A 89 11.91 2.11 -11.40
N LYS A 90 12.03 1.57 -10.18
CA LYS A 90 12.87 0.42 -9.86
C LYS A 90 12.15 -0.69 -9.10
N THR A 91 10.83 -0.53 -8.90
CA THR A 91 10.03 -1.48 -8.15
C THR A 91 9.06 -2.21 -9.06
N THR A 92 9.20 -3.54 -9.15
CA THR A 92 8.18 -4.41 -9.73
C THR A 92 7.16 -4.73 -8.64
N SER A 93 5.86 -4.59 -8.95
CA SER A 93 4.76 -4.89 -8.05
C SER A 93 3.95 -6.08 -8.53
N ILE A 94 3.68 -7.02 -7.63
CA ILE A 94 2.80 -8.17 -7.90
C ILE A 94 1.60 -8.04 -6.99
N PHE A 95 0.42 -7.81 -7.58
CA PHE A 95 -0.86 -7.71 -6.86
C PHE A 95 -1.53 -9.07 -6.81
N LEU A 96 -1.97 -9.50 -5.64
CA LEU A 96 -2.88 -10.61 -5.44
C LEU A 96 -4.17 -10.05 -4.83
N VAL A 97 -5.27 -10.04 -5.59
CA VAL A 97 -6.53 -9.48 -5.11
C VAL A 97 -7.17 -10.43 -4.08
N LEU A 98 -7.30 -9.96 -2.85
CA LEU A 98 -7.86 -10.71 -1.73
C LEU A 98 -9.38 -10.55 -1.62
N ASP A 99 -9.89 -9.34 -1.92
CA ASP A 99 -11.32 -9.04 -1.87
C ASP A 99 -11.68 -7.84 -2.73
N GLY A 100 -12.96 -7.77 -3.18
CA GLY A 100 -13.47 -6.68 -3.98
C GLY A 100 -13.06 -6.72 -5.46
N ALA A 101 -13.27 -5.59 -6.16
CA ALA A 101 -12.97 -5.46 -7.58
C ALA A 101 -12.77 -4.00 -7.99
N GLY A 102 -12.01 -3.80 -9.06
CA GLY A 102 -11.77 -2.50 -9.67
C GLY A 102 -11.27 -2.60 -11.11
N THR A 103 -11.25 -1.49 -11.81
CA THR A 103 -10.67 -1.38 -13.15
C THR A 103 -9.26 -0.79 -13.05
N LEU A 104 -8.26 -1.63 -13.23
CA LEU A 104 -6.85 -1.23 -13.25
C LEU A 104 -6.47 -0.80 -14.67
N VAL A 105 -5.79 0.33 -14.78
CA VAL A 105 -5.18 0.82 -16.02
C VAL A 105 -3.67 0.65 -15.91
N THR A 106 -3.05 0.03 -16.92
CA THR A 106 -1.60 -0.21 -16.95
C THR A 106 -0.99 0.12 -18.31
N GLY A 107 0.29 0.47 -18.31
CA GLY A 107 1.02 0.81 -19.54
C GLY A 107 0.72 2.22 -20.03
N GLY A 108 1.01 2.48 -21.31
CA GLY A 108 0.89 3.82 -21.88
C GLY A 108 1.90 4.82 -21.32
N LYS A 109 1.47 6.06 -21.12
CA LYS A 109 2.31 7.15 -20.60
C LYS A 109 1.58 7.89 -19.47
N LEU A 110 2.29 8.17 -18.40
CA LEU A 110 1.80 9.02 -17.33
C LEU A 110 1.57 10.44 -17.85
N ALA A 111 0.40 11.01 -17.59
CA ALA A 111 0.07 12.38 -17.93
C ALA A 111 0.66 13.33 -16.87
N ASN A 112 1.33 14.40 -17.29
CA ASN A 112 1.97 15.40 -16.42
C ASN A 112 2.81 14.76 -15.31
N PRO A 113 3.80 13.92 -15.63
CA PRO A 113 4.58 13.24 -14.62
C PRO A 113 5.37 14.21 -13.75
N ALA A 114 5.31 14.04 -12.44
CA ALA A 114 6.14 14.74 -11.47
C ALA A 114 6.84 13.70 -10.57
N PRO A 115 8.17 13.81 -10.38
CA PRO A 115 8.88 12.94 -9.45
C PRO A 115 8.29 13.02 -8.05
N LEU A 116 8.25 11.91 -7.33
CA LEU A 116 7.92 11.91 -5.91
C LEU A 116 8.99 12.72 -5.15
N PRO A 117 8.60 13.73 -4.37
CA PRO A 117 9.54 14.47 -3.52
C PRO A 117 10.29 13.55 -2.56
N SER A 118 11.52 13.91 -2.19
CA SER A 118 12.34 13.09 -1.29
C SER A 118 11.76 12.96 0.13
N ASP A 119 10.88 13.86 0.52
CA ASP A 119 10.16 13.89 1.79
C ASP A 119 8.72 13.34 1.69
N ASP A 120 8.30 12.87 0.50
CA ASP A 120 6.99 12.24 0.31
C ASP A 120 6.90 10.94 1.14
N PRO A 121 5.89 10.81 2.02
CA PRO A 121 5.74 9.62 2.85
C PRO A 121 5.57 8.34 2.03
N ASP A 122 4.98 8.45 0.83
CA ASP A 122 4.74 7.30 -0.04
C ASP A 122 6.01 6.77 -0.70
N LEU A 123 7.08 7.56 -0.75
CA LEU A 123 8.38 7.09 -1.23
C LEU A 123 8.83 5.80 -0.51
N LYS A 124 8.59 5.73 0.80
CA LYS A 124 8.90 4.55 1.63
C LYS A 124 7.94 3.38 1.42
N LEU A 125 6.80 3.63 0.79
CA LEU A 125 5.81 2.61 0.48
C LEU A 125 6.01 2.04 -0.92
N VAL A 126 6.25 2.91 -1.91
CA VAL A 126 6.27 2.50 -3.32
C VAL A 126 7.69 2.34 -3.93
N GLY A 127 8.73 2.76 -3.23
CA GLY A 127 10.12 2.57 -3.67
C GLY A 127 10.61 3.59 -4.70
N GLY A 128 9.99 4.76 -4.77
CA GLY A 128 10.38 5.85 -5.67
C GLY A 128 9.71 5.81 -7.04
N GLY A 129 9.73 6.95 -7.72
CA GLY A 129 9.11 7.09 -9.04
C GLY A 129 8.47 8.45 -9.27
N SER A 130 7.41 8.46 -10.07
CA SER A 130 6.66 9.68 -10.44
C SER A 130 5.16 9.46 -10.28
N ARG A 131 4.45 10.52 -9.92
CA ARG A 131 2.99 10.61 -10.01
C ARG A 131 2.57 11.44 -11.21
N GLY A 132 1.34 11.21 -11.68
CA GLY A 132 0.72 11.98 -12.75
C GLY A 132 -0.78 12.09 -12.62
N ASN A 133 -1.38 12.83 -13.58
CA ASN A 133 -2.82 13.10 -13.61
C ASN A 133 -3.52 12.17 -14.61
N GLY A 134 -3.22 10.86 -14.55
CA GLY A 134 -3.80 9.87 -15.41
C GLY A 134 -2.81 9.17 -16.33
N ILE A 135 -3.31 8.21 -17.11
CA ILE A 135 -2.53 7.40 -18.04
C ILE A 135 -3.11 7.56 -19.45
N GLN A 136 -2.27 8.03 -20.38
CA GLN A 136 -2.61 8.12 -21.79
C GLN A 136 -2.29 6.81 -22.51
N ASN A 137 -3.23 6.29 -23.31
CA ASN A 137 -3.09 5.05 -24.07
C ASN A 137 -2.75 3.81 -23.22
N GLY A 138 -3.19 3.79 -21.96
CA GLY A 138 -3.10 2.62 -21.09
C GLY A 138 -4.16 1.57 -21.46
N GLN A 139 -3.94 0.34 -20.99
CA GLN A 139 -4.90 -0.75 -21.10
C GLN A 139 -5.70 -0.88 -19.79
N SER A 140 -7.02 -0.76 -19.92
CA SER A 140 -7.95 -0.97 -18.80
C SER A 140 -8.34 -2.43 -18.69
N ARG A 141 -8.28 -2.98 -17.48
CA ARG A 141 -8.72 -4.35 -17.17
C ARG A 141 -9.45 -4.36 -15.84
N ARG A 142 -10.64 -4.97 -15.83
CA ARG A 142 -11.28 -5.29 -14.55
C ARG A 142 -10.51 -6.39 -13.86
N ILE A 143 -10.15 -6.18 -12.60
CA ILE A 143 -9.56 -7.19 -11.72
C ILE A 143 -10.44 -7.41 -10.50
N SER A 144 -10.45 -8.63 -9.98
CA SER A 144 -11.31 -9.07 -8.89
C SER A 144 -10.62 -10.12 -8.03
N LYS A 145 -11.26 -10.50 -6.94
CA LYS A 145 -10.76 -11.52 -6.01
C LYS A 145 -10.18 -12.74 -6.71
N GLY A 146 -8.94 -13.10 -6.37
CA GLY A 146 -8.18 -14.22 -6.91
C GLY A 146 -7.30 -13.87 -8.10
N ASP A 147 -7.50 -12.69 -8.73
CA ASP A 147 -6.65 -12.26 -9.84
C ASP A 147 -5.25 -11.89 -9.34
N VAL A 148 -4.26 -12.18 -10.18
CA VAL A 148 -2.86 -11.78 -9.96
C VAL A 148 -2.42 -10.88 -11.11
N VAL A 149 -1.82 -9.74 -10.78
CA VAL A 149 -1.28 -8.79 -11.75
C VAL A 149 0.18 -8.53 -11.46
N ILE A 150 1.03 -8.66 -12.48
CA ILE A 150 2.45 -8.30 -12.41
C ILE A 150 2.64 -6.97 -13.14
N ILE A 151 3.12 -5.97 -12.42
CA ILE A 151 3.42 -4.64 -12.95
C ILE A 151 4.93 -4.42 -12.88
N PRO A 152 5.63 -4.52 -14.02
CA PRO A 152 7.07 -4.31 -14.05
C PRO A 152 7.46 -2.88 -13.65
N ALA A 153 8.68 -2.72 -13.16
CA ALA A 153 9.28 -1.40 -12.95
C ALA A 153 9.18 -0.54 -14.22
N GLY A 154 8.91 0.75 -14.06
CA GLY A 154 8.74 1.70 -15.17
C GLY A 154 7.38 1.64 -15.86
N VAL A 155 6.46 0.76 -15.46
CA VAL A 155 5.11 0.68 -16.05
C VAL A 155 4.12 1.56 -15.29
N PRO A 156 3.51 2.58 -15.95
CA PRO A 156 2.45 3.39 -15.37
C PRO A 156 1.25 2.52 -14.97
N HIS A 157 0.66 2.80 -13.80
CA HIS A 157 -0.53 2.10 -13.35
C HIS A 157 -1.36 2.93 -12.36
N GLY A 158 -2.65 2.60 -12.28
CA GLY A 158 -3.61 3.20 -11.37
C GLY A 158 -5.01 2.65 -11.59
N PHE A 159 -5.92 2.86 -10.66
CA PHE A 159 -7.31 2.45 -10.81
C PHE A 159 -8.15 3.55 -11.46
N SER A 160 -8.95 3.20 -12.48
CA SER A 160 -9.92 4.11 -13.09
C SER A 160 -11.33 3.94 -12.51
N ALA A 161 -11.59 2.84 -11.82
CA ALA A 161 -12.83 2.60 -11.09
C ALA A 161 -12.62 1.57 -9.99
N ILE A 162 -13.32 1.77 -8.86
CA ILE A 162 -13.41 0.79 -7.77
C ILE A 162 -14.89 0.57 -7.49
N GLU A 163 -15.36 -0.69 -7.48
CA GLU A 163 -16.80 -0.99 -7.40
C GLU A 163 -17.41 -0.64 -6.04
N LYS A 164 -16.80 -1.07 -4.95
CA LYS A 164 -17.12 -0.70 -3.55
C LYS A 164 -15.83 -0.51 -2.78
N SER A 165 -14.97 -1.47 -2.88
CA SER A 165 -13.59 -1.46 -2.39
C SER A 165 -12.81 -2.52 -3.14
N ILE A 166 -11.49 -2.42 -3.08
CA ILE A 166 -10.59 -3.48 -3.46
C ILE A 166 -9.48 -3.60 -2.41
N THR A 167 -9.20 -4.83 -1.99
CA THR A 167 -8.13 -5.16 -1.07
C THR A 167 -7.21 -6.18 -1.72
N TYR A 168 -5.92 -5.90 -1.73
CA TYR A 168 -4.95 -6.77 -2.37
C TYR A 168 -3.64 -6.81 -1.58
N GLU A 169 -2.99 -7.96 -1.60
CA GLU A 169 -1.60 -8.10 -1.19
C GLU A 169 -0.69 -7.61 -2.32
N VAL A 170 0.37 -6.91 -1.97
CA VAL A 170 1.40 -6.51 -2.92
C VAL A 170 2.73 -7.05 -2.49
N VAL A 171 3.37 -7.81 -3.37
CA VAL A 171 4.79 -8.10 -3.27
C VAL A 171 5.54 -7.08 -4.11
N ARG A 172 6.41 -6.29 -3.47
CA ARG A 172 7.27 -5.28 -4.12
C ARG A 172 8.70 -5.76 -4.16
N ILE A 173 9.24 -5.87 -5.37
CA ILE A 173 10.64 -6.21 -5.62
C ILE A 173 11.34 -4.90 -6.01
N ASP A 174 12.04 -4.30 -5.05
CA ASP A 174 12.67 -2.99 -5.18
C ASP A 174 14.18 -3.12 -5.40
N SER A 175 14.59 -3.06 -6.66
CA SER A 175 16.00 -3.08 -7.06
C SER A 175 16.77 -1.79 -6.69
N GLY A 176 16.04 -0.73 -6.35
CA GLY A 176 16.61 0.53 -5.83
C GLY A 176 16.93 0.49 -4.34
N LYS A 177 16.45 -0.51 -3.61
CA LYS A 177 16.57 -0.66 -2.14
C LYS A 177 16.10 0.58 -1.36
N THR A 178 15.07 1.23 -1.87
CA THR A 178 14.44 2.43 -1.27
C THR A 178 13.46 2.05 -0.16
N LEU A 179 12.80 0.88 -0.29
CA LEU A 179 11.88 0.36 0.71
C LEU A 179 12.62 0.08 2.02
N PRO A 180 12.18 0.65 3.16
CA PRO A 180 12.81 0.40 4.45
C PRO A 180 12.63 -1.06 4.88
N LEU A 181 13.65 -1.64 5.45
CA LEU A 181 13.59 -2.99 6.04
C LEU A 181 12.63 -3.02 7.23
N LYS A 182 11.87 -4.12 7.35
CA LYS A 182 10.87 -4.29 8.40
C LYS A 182 10.72 -5.76 8.79
#